data_90188c79c5d7a90a20448fd969af7436
#
_entry.id   90188c79c5d7a90a20448fd969af7436
#
_cell.length_a   1.000
_cell.length_b   1.000
_cell.length_c   1.000
_cell.angle_alpha   90.00
_cell.angle_beta   90.00
_cell.angle_gamma   90.00
#
_symmetry.space_group_name_H-M   'P 1'
#
loop_
_entity.id
_entity.type
_entity.pdbx_description
1 polymer ?
#
loop_
_entity_poly.entity_id
_entity_poly.type
_entity_poly.pdbx_seq_one_letter_code
_entity_poly.pdbx_strand_id
1 'polypeptide(L)'
;MFKGHGGHIKHSTNYRNNGILDFSASINPHGYPENVRKIIFENFDDILHYPDIDCTSLRKYIGQKVGRPEDEIIVGNGSTELFYLIPRALKPAKGIVFQPTFSEFAEALKCSHAEILNNVLKEEEDFCFTYQESYFDDKNVKMVFLCNPNNPTGHLVEKAVILSMVRQHPDITFVIDEAFIDFVEEPEKYSVINETGTMRNLIVVRSLTKFYGFPGLRIGYLAAHADLIIKMMEYKEPWSVNALAQCAAMTALEDKEFISRSREFMFTERLYLFNELSEIQGFSPYKPTANYVFVRINTNDMPSSLLRERLLEHGIAIRDCSNFIGLNDNYFRIAVRTREENIRLISTLKTLLTK
;
A
#
# COMPACT_ATOMS: atom_id res chain seq x y z
N MET A 1 -3.08 -21.33 -1.09
CA MET A 1 -2.57 -21.12 0.28
C MET A 1 -2.21 -19.64 0.38
N PHE A 2 -2.94 -18.85 1.17
CA PHE A 2 -2.70 -17.41 1.28
C PHE A 2 -1.34 -17.14 1.92
N LYS A 3 -0.45 -16.49 1.19
CA LYS A 3 0.87 -16.08 1.68
C LYS A 3 0.67 -14.86 2.58
N GLY A 4 0.73 -15.08 3.89
CA GLY A 4 0.85 -14.18 5.01
C GLY A 4 0.83 -12.65 4.78
N HIS A 5 -0.33 -12.06 4.46
CA HIS A 5 -0.51 -10.61 4.57
C HIS A 5 -0.79 -10.21 6.02
N GLY A 6 -0.55 -8.93 6.39
CA GLY A 6 -1.01 -8.39 7.68
C GLY A 6 -2.55 -8.34 7.76
N GLY A 7 -3.11 -8.22 8.96
CA GLY A 7 -4.55 -8.18 9.19
C GLY A 7 -5.24 -9.55 9.28
N HIS A 8 -4.50 -10.65 9.22
CA HIS A 8 -5.02 -11.99 9.48
C HIS A 8 -5.02 -12.32 10.99
N ILE A 9 -5.73 -11.54 11.77
CA ILE A 9 -6.14 -11.98 13.10
C ILE A 9 -7.20 -13.04 12.85
N LYS A 10 -6.83 -14.32 13.08
CA LYS A 10 -7.63 -15.48 12.75
C LYS A 10 -9.10 -15.30 13.12
N HIS A 11 -9.95 -15.75 12.21
CA HIS A 11 -11.36 -16.02 12.35
C HIS A 11 -11.76 -16.51 13.75
N SER A 12 -11.81 -15.62 14.72
CA SER A 12 -12.64 -15.83 15.87
C SER A 12 -13.97 -15.14 15.58
N THR A 13 -15.04 -15.85 15.81
CA THR A 13 -16.43 -15.48 15.59
C THR A 13 -16.87 -14.16 16.25
N ASN A 14 -15.96 -13.43 16.88
CA ASN A 14 -16.16 -12.14 17.52
C ASN A 14 -15.06 -11.14 17.16
N TYR A 15 -15.10 -10.62 15.94
CA TYR A 15 -14.16 -9.60 15.43
C TYR A 15 -14.07 -8.32 16.31
N ARG A 16 -15.03 -8.09 17.18
CA ARG A 16 -15.11 -6.88 18.03
C ARG A 16 -14.59 -7.03 19.46
N ASN A 17 -14.29 -8.23 19.95
CA ASN A 17 -14.07 -8.43 21.39
C ASN A 17 -12.81 -9.20 21.81
N ASN A 18 -11.87 -9.50 20.93
CA ASN A 18 -10.70 -10.29 21.35
C ASN A 18 -9.56 -9.49 22.00
N GLY A 19 -9.69 -8.18 22.16
CA GLY A 19 -8.68 -7.36 22.83
C GLY A 19 -7.30 -7.33 22.16
N ILE A 20 -7.15 -7.87 20.94
CA ILE A 20 -5.89 -7.90 20.21
C ILE A 20 -5.64 -6.56 19.53
N LEU A 21 -4.52 -5.94 19.84
CA LEU A 21 -4.01 -4.77 19.14
C LEU A 21 -3.33 -5.20 17.84
N ASP A 22 -3.89 -4.81 16.69
CA ASP A 22 -3.35 -5.19 15.40
C ASP A 22 -2.38 -4.15 14.84
N PHE A 23 -1.07 -4.38 15.03
CA PHE A 23 0.01 -3.65 14.41
C PHE A 23 0.47 -4.27 13.08
N SER A 24 -0.14 -5.39 12.65
CA SER A 24 0.23 -6.06 11.40
C SER A 24 -0.36 -5.41 10.16
N ALA A 25 -1.51 -4.73 10.30
CA ALA A 25 -2.21 -4.02 9.25
C ALA A 25 -1.99 -2.50 9.37
N SER A 26 -1.35 -1.91 8.37
CA SER A 26 -1.06 -0.46 8.34
C SER A 26 -2.28 0.33 7.89
N ILE A 27 -3.25 0.50 8.79
CA ILE A 27 -4.49 1.25 8.59
C ILE A 27 -4.48 2.48 9.51
N ASN A 28 -5.07 3.59 9.07
CA ASN A 28 -5.21 4.80 9.88
C ASN A 28 -5.89 4.49 11.22
N PRO A 29 -5.25 4.74 12.36
CA PRO A 29 -5.81 4.45 13.68
C PRO A 29 -7.00 5.36 14.05
N HIS A 30 -7.19 6.51 13.38
CA HIS A 30 -8.39 7.33 13.51
C HIS A 30 -9.65 6.65 12.92
N GLY A 31 -9.48 5.48 12.24
CA GLY A 31 -10.57 4.85 11.52
C GLY A 31 -10.94 5.64 10.26
N TYR A 32 -12.23 5.73 9.98
CA TYR A 32 -12.76 6.43 8.81
C TYR A 32 -13.36 7.80 9.18
N PRO A 33 -13.49 8.74 8.22
CA PRO A 33 -14.19 10.01 8.44
C PRO A 33 -15.62 9.78 8.94
N GLU A 34 -16.08 10.56 9.91
CA GLU A 34 -17.39 10.35 10.56
C GLU A 34 -18.55 10.39 9.55
N ASN A 35 -18.47 11.29 8.57
CA ASN A 35 -19.47 11.40 7.51
C ASN A 35 -19.58 10.14 6.63
N VAL A 36 -18.55 9.30 6.56
CA VAL A 36 -18.61 8.03 5.82
C VAL A 36 -19.62 7.08 6.44
N ARG A 37 -19.68 7.02 7.78
CA ARG A 37 -20.69 6.21 8.45
C ARG A 37 -22.11 6.68 8.13
N LYS A 38 -22.33 7.98 8.18
CA LYS A 38 -23.62 8.60 7.89
C LYS A 38 -24.08 8.28 6.46
N ILE A 39 -23.22 8.56 5.47
CA ILE A 39 -23.57 8.34 4.06
C ILE A 39 -23.84 6.86 3.75
N ILE A 40 -23.14 5.92 4.36
CA ILE A 40 -23.41 4.49 4.21
C ILE A 40 -24.80 4.14 4.75
N PHE A 41 -25.21 4.66 5.90
CA PHE A 41 -26.54 4.41 6.44
C PHE A 41 -27.65 5.05 5.60
N GLU A 42 -27.45 6.26 5.08
CA GLU A 42 -28.40 6.98 4.23
C GLU A 42 -28.61 6.28 2.88
N ASN A 43 -27.56 5.62 2.36
CA ASN A 43 -27.58 4.91 1.07
C ASN A 43 -27.56 3.39 1.24
N PHE A 44 -27.95 2.86 2.41
CA PHE A 44 -27.86 1.42 2.66
C PHE A 44 -28.73 0.61 1.70
N ASP A 45 -29.90 1.13 1.31
CA ASP A 45 -30.83 0.46 0.41
C ASP A 45 -30.32 0.39 -1.05
N ASP A 46 -29.23 1.09 -1.40
CA ASP A 46 -28.57 0.95 -2.70
C ASP A 46 -28.04 -0.48 -2.93
N ILE A 47 -27.89 -1.28 -1.86
CA ILE A 47 -27.54 -2.71 -1.99
C ILE A 47 -28.61 -3.54 -2.71
N LEU A 48 -29.83 -3.03 -2.86
CA LEU A 48 -30.93 -3.67 -3.59
C LEU A 48 -30.80 -3.51 -5.12
N HIS A 49 -29.87 -2.67 -5.56
CA HIS A 49 -29.66 -2.33 -6.96
C HIS A 49 -28.22 -2.60 -7.40
N TYR A 50 -28.03 -2.84 -8.71
CA TYR A 50 -26.69 -2.87 -9.25
C TYR A 50 -26.05 -1.49 -9.12
N PRO A 51 -24.75 -1.41 -8.72
CA PRO A 51 -24.05 -0.13 -8.65
C PRO A 51 -23.83 0.47 -10.05
N ASP A 52 -23.44 1.75 -10.10
CA ASP A 52 -22.91 2.35 -11.34
C ASP A 52 -21.74 1.53 -11.85
N ILE A 53 -21.92 0.92 -13.02
CA ILE A 53 -20.97 -0.03 -13.63
C ILE A 53 -19.61 0.60 -13.87
N ASP A 54 -19.58 1.88 -14.28
CA ASP A 54 -18.39 2.63 -14.64
C ASP A 54 -17.85 3.51 -13.51
N CYS A 55 -18.53 3.53 -12.35
CA CYS A 55 -18.22 4.45 -11.25
C CYS A 55 -18.13 5.91 -11.72
N THR A 56 -19.01 6.34 -12.61
CA THR A 56 -18.93 7.60 -13.36
C THR A 56 -18.72 8.81 -12.45
N SER A 57 -19.60 8.96 -11.44
CA SER A 57 -19.53 10.07 -10.50
C SER A 57 -18.20 10.07 -9.71
N LEU A 58 -17.77 8.89 -9.26
CA LEU A 58 -16.53 8.76 -8.50
C LEU A 58 -15.29 9.01 -9.38
N ARG A 59 -15.26 8.51 -10.62
CA ARG A 59 -14.17 8.78 -11.59
C ARG A 59 -14.03 10.28 -11.85
N LYS A 60 -15.15 10.96 -12.12
CA LYS A 60 -15.18 12.40 -12.32
C LYS A 60 -14.64 13.16 -11.11
N TYR A 61 -15.09 12.76 -9.92
CA TYR A 61 -14.64 13.39 -8.66
C TYR A 61 -13.15 13.17 -8.42
N ILE A 62 -12.66 11.93 -8.56
CA ILE A 62 -11.22 11.62 -8.42
C ILE A 62 -10.41 12.41 -9.45
N GLY A 63 -10.86 12.43 -10.72
CA GLY A 63 -10.20 13.17 -11.79
C GLY A 63 -10.00 14.65 -11.43
N GLN A 64 -11.05 15.30 -10.91
CA GLN A 64 -10.97 16.68 -10.43
C GLN A 64 -9.94 16.88 -9.30
N LYS A 65 -9.86 15.92 -8.36
CA LYS A 65 -8.92 15.97 -7.24
C LYS A 65 -7.46 15.80 -7.65
N VAL A 66 -7.20 14.97 -8.64
CA VAL A 66 -5.83 14.67 -9.12
C VAL A 66 -5.46 15.44 -10.39
N GLY A 67 -6.30 16.37 -10.84
CA GLY A 67 -6.04 17.19 -12.02
C GLY A 67 -6.02 16.39 -13.33
N ARG A 68 -6.82 15.31 -13.43
CA ARG A 68 -6.93 14.44 -14.59
C ARG A 68 -8.39 14.36 -15.07
N PRO A 69 -8.64 14.18 -16.38
CA PRO A 69 -9.98 13.92 -16.88
C PRO A 69 -10.48 12.53 -16.42
N GLU A 70 -11.80 12.35 -16.38
CA GLU A 70 -12.40 11.11 -15.89
C GLU A 70 -12.12 9.88 -16.73
N ASP A 71 -11.85 10.04 -18.03
CA ASP A 71 -11.45 8.98 -18.96
C ASP A 71 -9.99 8.51 -18.78
N GLU A 72 -9.24 9.15 -17.89
CA GLU A 72 -7.91 8.73 -17.44
C GLU A 72 -7.91 8.04 -16.07
N ILE A 73 -9.10 7.72 -15.53
CA ILE A 73 -9.27 7.09 -14.20
C ILE A 73 -10.01 5.76 -14.34
N ILE A 74 -9.53 4.71 -13.65
CA ILE A 74 -10.29 3.48 -13.38
C ILE A 74 -10.43 3.31 -11.87
N VAL A 75 -11.63 3.01 -11.41
CA VAL A 75 -11.91 2.64 -10.02
C VAL A 75 -11.98 1.12 -9.90
N GLY A 76 -11.41 0.55 -8.84
CA GLY A 76 -11.37 -0.89 -8.61
C GLY A 76 -11.81 -1.30 -7.21
N ASN A 77 -12.14 -2.58 -7.07
CA ASN A 77 -12.47 -3.24 -5.80
C ASN A 77 -11.20 -3.42 -4.93
N GLY A 78 -10.69 -2.28 -4.43
CA GLY A 78 -9.36 -2.11 -3.89
C GLY A 78 -8.29 -2.01 -4.98
N SER A 79 -7.13 -1.47 -4.62
CA SER A 79 -5.99 -1.38 -5.54
C SER A 79 -5.50 -2.75 -6.04
N THR A 80 -5.77 -3.82 -5.29
CA THR A 80 -5.38 -5.18 -5.67
C THR A 80 -6.04 -5.63 -6.97
N GLU A 81 -7.33 -5.39 -7.17
CA GLU A 81 -7.99 -5.68 -8.46
C GLU A 81 -7.23 -5.02 -9.62
N LEU A 82 -6.82 -3.76 -9.43
CA LEU A 82 -6.14 -2.99 -10.46
C LEU A 82 -4.75 -3.56 -10.78
N PHE A 83 -4.01 -4.03 -9.77
CA PHE A 83 -2.72 -4.69 -10.00
C PHE A 83 -2.86 -5.97 -10.84
N TYR A 84 -3.95 -6.70 -10.71
CA TYR A 84 -4.22 -7.88 -11.55
C TYR A 84 -4.78 -7.50 -12.92
N LEU A 85 -5.57 -6.44 -13.02
CA LEU A 85 -6.12 -5.93 -14.28
C LEU A 85 -5.03 -5.48 -15.25
N ILE A 86 -4.03 -4.73 -14.76
CA ILE A 86 -2.96 -4.14 -15.57
C ILE A 86 -2.22 -5.19 -16.41
N PRO A 87 -1.55 -6.20 -15.84
CA PRO A 87 -0.82 -7.17 -16.64
C PRO A 87 -1.75 -8.10 -17.44
N ARG A 88 -2.97 -8.38 -16.98
CA ARG A 88 -3.97 -9.13 -17.74
C ARG A 88 -4.36 -8.41 -19.03
N ALA A 89 -4.51 -7.10 -18.99
CA ALA A 89 -4.88 -6.30 -20.15
C ALA A 89 -3.69 -6.03 -21.09
N LEU A 90 -2.52 -5.71 -20.54
CA LEU A 90 -1.35 -5.30 -21.29
C LEU A 90 -0.44 -6.45 -21.74
N LYS A 91 -0.59 -7.65 -21.14
CA LYS A 91 0.09 -8.90 -21.52
C LYS A 91 1.61 -8.75 -21.70
N PRO A 92 2.34 -8.25 -20.68
CA PRO A 92 3.79 -8.11 -20.78
C PRO A 92 4.46 -9.49 -20.94
N ALA A 93 5.48 -9.60 -21.78
CA ALA A 93 6.27 -10.82 -21.88
C ALA A 93 7.06 -11.07 -20.58
N LYS A 94 7.66 -10.00 -20.02
CA LYS A 94 8.44 -10.01 -18.78
C LYS A 94 8.17 -8.77 -17.96
N GLY A 95 8.07 -8.93 -16.62
CA GLY A 95 7.93 -7.82 -15.67
C GLY A 95 9.03 -7.82 -14.62
N ILE A 96 9.48 -6.61 -14.24
CA ILE A 96 10.42 -6.38 -13.13
C ILE A 96 9.65 -6.05 -11.86
N VAL A 97 10.07 -6.65 -10.74
CA VAL A 97 9.62 -6.33 -9.39
C VAL A 97 10.85 -6.09 -8.51
N PHE A 98 10.93 -4.91 -7.88
CA PHE A 98 12.01 -4.58 -6.95
C PHE A 98 11.66 -5.09 -5.55
N GLN A 99 12.43 -6.07 -5.06
CA GLN A 99 12.21 -6.76 -3.80
C GLN A 99 13.13 -6.18 -2.69
N PRO A 100 12.72 -6.21 -1.40
CA PRO A 100 11.44 -6.71 -0.89
C PRO A 100 10.30 -5.71 -1.16
N THR A 101 9.15 -6.23 -1.60
CA THR A 101 7.96 -5.40 -1.85
C THR A 101 6.66 -6.21 -1.74
N PHE A 102 5.54 -5.58 -2.05
CA PHE A 102 4.21 -6.20 -1.99
C PHE A 102 4.10 -7.40 -2.94
N SER A 103 3.82 -8.58 -2.40
CA SER A 103 3.86 -9.85 -3.13
C SER A 103 2.89 -9.95 -4.30
N GLU A 104 1.79 -9.17 -4.25
CA GLU A 104 0.75 -9.24 -5.28
C GLU A 104 1.23 -8.74 -6.66
N PHE A 105 2.30 -7.97 -6.74
CA PHE A 105 2.88 -7.57 -8.04
C PHE A 105 3.40 -8.79 -8.81
N ALA A 106 4.17 -9.64 -8.13
CA ALA A 106 4.68 -10.87 -8.72
C ALA A 106 3.56 -11.86 -9.03
N GLU A 107 2.57 -12.01 -8.14
CA GLU A 107 1.42 -12.88 -8.37
C GLU A 107 0.56 -12.39 -9.55
N ALA A 108 0.36 -11.07 -9.70
CA ALA A 108 -0.36 -10.48 -10.84
C ALA A 108 0.34 -10.75 -12.17
N LEU A 109 1.67 -10.57 -12.24
CA LEU A 109 2.47 -10.93 -13.40
C LEU A 109 2.36 -12.42 -13.71
N LYS A 110 2.48 -13.28 -12.71
CA LYS A 110 2.33 -14.73 -12.85
C LYS A 110 0.95 -15.13 -13.38
N CYS A 111 -0.13 -14.51 -12.89
CA CYS A 111 -1.49 -14.76 -13.36
C CYS A 111 -1.69 -14.32 -14.82
N SER A 112 -0.91 -13.40 -15.32
CA SER A 112 -0.91 -12.98 -16.74
C SER A 112 0.08 -13.77 -17.61
N HIS A 113 0.72 -14.81 -17.04
CA HIS A 113 1.75 -15.64 -17.70
C HIS A 113 3.02 -14.88 -18.08
N ALA A 114 3.29 -13.72 -17.47
CA ALA A 114 4.53 -12.99 -17.68
C ALA A 114 5.70 -13.66 -16.93
N GLU A 115 6.89 -13.65 -17.52
CA GLU A 115 8.13 -13.96 -16.81
C GLU A 115 8.42 -12.88 -15.77
N ILE A 116 8.91 -13.28 -14.58
CA ILE A 116 9.15 -12.34 -13.47
C ILE A 116 10.64 -12.23 -13.23
N LEU A 117 11.16 -11.01 -13.32
CA LEU A 117 12.51 -10.64 -12.90
C LEU A 117 12.43 -9.95 -11.54
N ASN A 118 12.84 -10.69 -10.48
CA ASN A 118 12.95 -10.12 -9.14
C ASN A 118 14.33 -9.47 -8.97
N ASN A 119 14.38 -8.15 -8.91
CA ASN A 119 15.58 -7.41 -8.54
C ASN A 119 15.58 -7.20 -7.02
N VAL A 120 16.47 -7.90 -6.33
CA VAL A 120 16.58 -7.82 -4.87
C VAL A 120 17.47 -6.63 -4.49
N LEU A 121 16.89 -5.66 -3.82
CA LEU A 121 17.58 -4.50 -3.26
C LEU A 121 18.43 -4.96 -2.06
N LYS A 122 19.56 -4.31 -1.87
CA LYS A 122 20.56 -4.74 -0.89
C LYS A 122 20.32 -4.12 0.48
N GLU A 123 20.52 -4.92 1.50
CA GLU A 123 20.47 -4.47 2.89
C GLU A 123 21.53 -3.41 3.20
N GLU A 124 22.73 -3.56 2.65
CA GLU A 124 23.86 -2.63 2.83
C GLU A 124 23.55 -1.23 2.27
N GLU A 125 22.55 -1.13 1.42
CA GLU A 125 21.99 0.11 0.86
C GLU A 125 20.62 0.45 1.49
N ASP A 126 20.33 -0.10 2.67
CA ASP A 126 19.06 0.07 3.40
C ASP A 126 17.82 -0.31 2.55
N PHE A 127 17.95 -1.22 1.57
CA PHE A 127 16.92 -1.54 0.59
C PHE A 127 16.43 -0.33 -0.21
N CYS A 128 17.24 0.71 -0.34
CA CYS A 128 16.93 1.88 -1.14
C CYS A 128 16.96 1.54 -2.62
N PHE A 129 15.94 1.99 -3.34
CA PHE A 129 15.96 1.89 -4.79
C PHE A 129 16.93 2.92 -5.37
N THR A 130 17.93 2.45 -6.12
CA THR A 130 18.82 3.28 -6.92
C THR A 130 18.68 2.87 -8.38
N TYR A 131 18.41 3.83 -9.26
CA TYR A 131 18.30 3.56 -10.69
C TYR A 131 19.63 3.05 -11.24
N GLN A 132 19.54 1.94 -12.00
CA GLN A 132 20.66 1.37 -12.76
C GLN A 132 20.15 1.03 -14.16
N GLU A 133 20.86 1.46 -15.19
CA GLU A 133 20.53 1.19 -16.61
C GLU A 133 20.44 -0.32 -16.87
N SER A 134 21.33 -1.10 -16.26
CA SER A 134 21.39 -2.56 -16.39
C SER A 134 20.12 -3.31 -16.01
N TYR A 135 19.21 -2.70 -15.26
CA TYR A 135 17.91 -3.31 -14.96
C TYR A 135 17.06 -3.50 -16.24
N PHE A 136 17.35 -2.73 -17.28
CA PHE A 136 16.55 -2.65 -18.50
C PHE A 136 17.27 -3.20 -19.74
N ASP A 137 18.40 -3.89 -19.57
CA ASP A 137 19.17 -4.50 -20.67
C ASP A 137 18.39 -5.60 -21.42
N ASP A 138 17.51 -6.31 -20.71
CA ASP A 138 16.64 -7.33 -21.32
C ASP A 138 15.46 -6.67 -22.04
N LYS A 139 15.51 -6.67 -23.36
CA LYS A 139 14.47 -6.07 -24.26
C LYS A 139 13.10 -6.73 -24.13
N ASN A 140 13.01 -7.91 -23.52
CA ASN A 140 11.73 -8.57 -23.25
C ASN A 140 10.99 -7.97 -22.04
N VAL A 141 11.66 -7.17 -21.23
CA VAL A 141 11.02 -6.43 -20.15
C VAL A 141 10.04 -5.41 -20.75
N LYS A 142 8.77 -5.53 -20.35
CA LYS A 142 7.67 -4.68 -20.84
C LYS A 142 6.87 -4.05 -19.72
N MET A 143 7.11 -4.44 -18.46
CA MET A 143 6.43 -3.89 -17.31
C MET A 143 7.35 -3.79 -16.09
N VAL A 144 7.16 -2.76 -15.29
CA VAL A 144 7.86 -2.54 -14.02
C VAL A 144 6.83 -2.22 -12.95
N PHE A 145 6.93 -2.90 -11.80
CA PHE A 145 6.20 -2.52 -10.59
C PHE A 145 7.17 -1.86 -9.60
N LEU A 146 6.81 -0.67 -9.14
CA LEU A 146 7.53 0.07 -8.10
C LEU A 146 6.54 0.58 -7.05
N CYS A 147 6.78 0.27 -5.77
CA CYS A 147 5.96 0.73 -4.65
C CYS A 147 6.57 1.98 -4.02
N ASN A 148 5.81 3.08 -3.91
CA ASN A 148 6.31 4.37 -3.44
C ASN A 148 5.28 5.14 -2.57
N PRO A 149 5.38 5.13 -1.23
CA PRO A 149 6.41 4.49 -0.38
C PRO A 149 6.42 2.96 -0.46
N ASN A 150 7.59 2.34 -0.39
CA ASN A 150 7.69 0.90 -0.50
C ASN A 150 7.21 0.17 0.77
N ASN A 151 6.42 -0.86 0.61
CA ASN A 151 6.04 -1.81 1.65
C ASN A 151 6.86 -3.11 1.49
N PRO A 152 7.74 -3.53 2.44
CA PRO A 152 7.67 -3.14 3.87
C PRO A 152 8.65 -2.06 4.33
N THR A 153 9.61 -1.62 3.50
CA THR A 153 10.77 -0.84 3.94
C THR A 153 10.46 0.61 4.31
N GLY A 154 9.39 1.19 3.77
CA GLY A 154 9.03 2.59 3.97
C GLY A 154 9.85 3.58 3.13
N HIS A 155 10.76 3.10 2.27
CA HIS A 155 11.56 3.99 1.43
C HIS A 155 10.74 4.71 0.37
N LEU A 156 11.19 5.93 0.05
CA LEU A 156 10.64 6.78 -0.99
C LEU A 156 11.64 6.93 -2.13
N VAL A 157 11.13 6.89 -3.34
CA VAL A 157 11.85 7.26 -4.56
C VAL A 157 11.37 8.64 -5.00
N GLU A 158 12.32 9.54 -5.24
CA GLU A 158 11.98 10.89 -5.67
C GLU A 158 11.26 10.89 -7.03
N LYS A 159 10.30 11.80 -7.18
CA LYS A 159 9.54 12.01 -8.42
C LYS A 159 10.44 12.13 -9.64
N ALA A 160 11.54 12.89 -9.55
CA ALA A 160 12.47 13.11 -10.65
C ALA A 160 13.12 11.81 -11.16
N VAL A 161 13.46 10.89 -10.25
CA VAL A 161 14.05 9.59 -10.58
C VAL A 161 13.05 8.72 -11.33
N ILE A 162 11.81 8.62 -10.83
CA ILE A 162 10.73 7.84 -11.48
C ILE A 162 10.48 8.39 -12.88
N LEU A 163 10.32 9.70 -13.01
CA LEU A 163 10.02 10.32 -14.32
C LEU A 163 11.18 10.19 -15.32
N SER A 164 12.42 10.18 -14.81
CA SER A 164 13.59 9.92 -15.66
C SER A 164 13.55 8.50 -16.26
N MET A 165 13.29 7.48 -15.42
CA MET A 165 13.15 6.09 -15.88
C MET A 165 12.03 5.95 -16.92
N VAL A 166 10.86 6.51 -16.63
CA VAL A 166 9.70 6.44 -17.56
C VAL A 166 10.01 7.03 -18.91
N ARG A 167 10.74 8.17 -18.94
CA ARG A 167 11.13 8.83 -20.22
C ARG A 167 12.20 8.06 -20.99
N GLN A 168 13.16 7.47 -20.29
CA GLN A 168 14.27 6.72 -20.90
C GLN A 168 13.81 5.38 -21.50
N HIS A 169 12.71 4.82 -20.99
CA HIS A 169 12.20 3.51 -21.42
C HIS A 169 10.74 3.59 -21.91
N PRO A 170 10.46 4.26 -23.05
CA PRO A 170 9.10 4.50 -23.53
C PRO A 170 8.33 3.21 -23.89
N ASP A 171 9.04 2.11 -24.17
CA ASP A 171 8.47 0.81 -24.54
C ASP A 171 8.14 -0.08 -23.30
N ILE A 172 8.42 0.40 -22.08
CA ILE A 172 8.17 -0.30 -20.82
C ILE A 172 7.05 0.44 -20.09
N THR A 173 6.04 -0.29 -19.64
CA THR A 173 4.98 0.26 -18.78
C THR A 173 5.44 0.28 -17.32
N PHE A 174 5.43 1.44 -16.70
CA PHE A 174 5.75 1.63 -15.29
C PHE A 174 4.46 1.73 -14.46
N VAL A 175 4.31 0.81 -13.52
CA VAL A 175 3.20 0.77 -12.57
C VAL A 175 3.72 1.21 -11.20
N ILE A 176 3.31 2.39 -10.76
CA ILE A 176 3.72 2.96 -9.48
C ILE A 176 2.59 2.79 -8.47
N ASP A 177 2.87 2.02 -7.42
CA ASP A 177 1.93 1.86 -6.31
C ASP A 177 2.11 2.98 -5.28
N GLU A 178 1.17 3.89 -5.24
CA GLU A 178 1.09 5.00 -4.30
C GLU A 178 0.05 4.76 -3.18
N ALA A 179 -0.18 3.50 -2.78
CA ALA A 179 -1.20 3.17 -1.77
C ALA A 179 -0.97 3.81 -0.39
N PHE A 180 0.25 4.22 -0.09
CA PHE A 180 0.63 4.86 1.17
C PHE A 180 1.04 6.32 1.03
N ILE A 181 0.95 6.90 -0.16
CA ILE A 181 1.45 8.26 -0.44
C ILE A 181 0.75 9.34 0.40
N ASP A 182 -0.53 9.14 0.74
CA ASP A 182 -1.31 10.11 1.52
C ASP A 182 -0.79 10.29 2.96
N PHE A 183 0.02 9.36 3.48
CA PHE A 183 0.70 9.43 4.78
C PHE A 183 2.05 10.16 4.72
N VAL A 184 2.57 10.44 3.54
CA VAL A 184 3.84 11.13 3.33
C VAL A 184 3.66 12.62 3.63
N GLU A 185 4.69 13.26 4.16
CA GLU A 185 4.65 14.65 4.62
C GLU A 185 4.50 15.66 3.48
N GLU A 186 5.23 15.45 2.39
CA GLU A 186 5.20 16.28 1.18
C GLU A 186 4.94 15.37 -0.04
N PRO A 187 3.71 14.83 -0.17
CA PRO A 187 3.43 13.80 -1.18
C PRO A 187 3.68 14.27 -2.62
N GLU A 188 3.59 15.58 -2.89
CA GLU A 188 3.85 16.18 -4.20
C GLU A 188 5.29 16.06 -4.68
N LYS A 189 6.25 15.89 -3.77
CA LYS A 189 7.67 15.64 -4.09
C LYS A 189 7.92 14.22 -4.62
N TYR A 190 7.02 13.30 -4.32
CA TYR A 190 7.20 11.87 -4.59
C TYR A 190 6.16 11.30 -5.54
N SER A 191 4.94 11.81 -5.50
CA SER A 191 3.84 11.36 -6.36
C SER A 191 4.07 11.76 -7.81
N VAL A 192 3.81 10.81 -8.70
CA VAL A 192 3.87 11.01 -10.16
C VAL A 192 2.50 10.99 -10.84
N ILE A 193 1.42 11.02 -10.06
CA ILE A 193 0.05 10.88 -10.58
C ILE A 193 -0.32 11.98 -11.59
N ASN A 194 0.18 13.21 -11.39
CA ASN A 194 -0.12 14.34 -12.28
C ASN A 194 0.50 14.19 -13.67
N GLU A 195 1.49 13.30 -13.84
CA GLU A 195 2.22 13.09 -15.07
C GLU A 195 1.60 11.99 -15.95
N THR A 196 0.63 11.23 -15.43
CA THR A 196 0.05 10.07 -16.11
C THR A 196 -0.60 10.39 -17.46
N GLY A 197 -1.17 11.58 -17.63
CA GLY A 197 -1.79 11.97 -18.88
C GLY A 197 -0.82 12.39 -19.98
N THR A 198 0.41 12.74 -19.63
CA THR A 198 1.45 13.11 -20.58
C THR A 198 2.41 11.97 -20.90
N MET A 199 2.54 11.01 -19.98
CA MET A 199 3.41 9.84 -20.11
C MET A 199 2.58 8.60 -20.45
N ARG A 200 2.64 8.17 -21.72
CA ARG A 200 1.83 7.08 -22.27
C ARG A 200 2.14 5.70 -21.69
N ASN A 201 3.22 5.58 -20.94
CA ASN A 201 3.72 4.33 -20.32
C ASN A 201 3.76 4.40 -18.79
N LEU A 202 3.06 5.35 -18.17
CA LEU A 202 2.98 5.51 -16.72
C LEU A 202 1.57 5.21 -16.22
N ILE A 203 1.46 4.33 -15.23
CA ILE A 203 0.24 4.01 -14.48
C ILE A 203 0.52 4.26 -13.01
N VAL A 204 -0.34 5.01 -12.33
CA VAL A 204 -0.26 5.21 -10.88
C VAL A 204 -1.48 4.59 -10.23
N VAL A 205 -1.27 3.74 -9.22
CA VAL A 205 -2.34 3.06 -8.48
C VAL A 205 -2.40 3.61 -7.05
N ARG A 206 -3.59 3.96 -6.57
CA ARG A 206 -3.84 4.43 -5.20
C ARG A 206 -4.89 3.61 -4.48
N SER A 207 -4.75 3.50 -3.17
CA SER A 207 -5.66 2.79 -2.29
C SER A 207 -6.35 3.76 -1.34
N LEU A 208 -7.68 3.77 -1.32
CA LEU A 208 -8.44 4.54 -0.33
C LEU A 208 -8.62 3.79 0.99
N THR A 209 -8.25 2.50 1.03
CA THR A 209 -8.48 1.63 2.19
C THR A 209 -7.58 1.92 3.38
N LYS A 210 -6.38 2.47 3.15
CA LYS A 210 -5.35 2.65 4.18
C LYS A 210 -5.52 3.96 4.93
N PHE A 211 -5.42 5.06 4.21
CA PHE A 211 -5.50 6.41 4.77
C PHE A 211 -6.89 6.73 5.32
N TYR A 212 -7.94 6.33 4.61
CA TYR A 212 -9.33 6.60 5.02
C TYR A 212 -9.92 5.50 5.92
N GLY A 213 -9.15 4.51 6.37
CA GLY A 213 -9.50 3.61 7.46
C GLY A 213 -10.67 2.65 7.20
N PHE A 214 -11.00 2.32 5.95
CA PHE A 214 -12.09 1.41 5.62
C PHE A 214 -11.68 0.22 4.70
N PRO A 215 -10.72 -0.61 5.13
CA PRO A 215 -10.22 -1.71 4.30
C PRO A 215 -11.30 -2.71 3.87
N GLY A 216 -12.39 -2.83 4.64
CA GLY A 216 -13.52 -3.73 4.35
C GLY A 216 -14.39 -3.29 3.18
N LEU A 217 -14.41 -2.00 2.81
CA LEU A 217 -15.21 -1.49 1.69
C LEU A 217 -14.59 -1.82 0.32
N ARG A 218 -13.29 -2.10 0.28
CA ARG A 218 -12.57 -2.49 -0.94
C ARG A 218 -12.66 -1.46 -2.05
N ILE A 219 -11.90 -0.37 -1.96
CA ILE A 219 -11.91 0.71 -2.93
C ILE A 219 -10.49 1.25 -3.20
N GLY A 220 -10.17 1.47 -4.46
CA GLY A 220 -8.94 2.09 -4.94
C GLY A 220 -9.14 2.57 -6.36
N TYR A 221 -8.15 3.25 -6.90
CA TYR A 221 -8.20 3.75 -8.26
C TYR A 221 -6.81 3.75 -8.89
N LEU A 222 -6.79 3.78 -10.21
CA LEU A 222 -5.59 4.10 -10.98
C LEU A 222 -5.82 5.31 -11.88
N ALA A 223 -4.74 5.99 -12.19
CA ALA A 223 -4.66 7.01 -13.22
C ALA A 223 -3.63 6.61 -14.28
N ALA A 224 -3.96 6.79 -15.55
CA ALA A 224 -3.09 6.49 -16.70
C ALA A 224 -3.53 7.30 -17.92
N HIS A 225 -2.70 7.34 -18.95
CA HIS A 225 -3.09 7.92 -20.24
C HIS A 225 -4.33 7.20 -20.82
N ALA A 226 -5.23 7.94 -21.47
CA ALA A 226 -6.50 7.42 -22.00
C ALA A 226 -6.33 6.17 -22.88
N ASP A 227 -5.27 6.08 -23.69
CA ASP A 227 -4.99 4.89 -24.52
C ASP A 227 -4.79 3.61 -23.67
N LEU A 228 -4.20 3.72 -22.46
CA LEU A 228 -4.05 2.60 -21.55
C LEU A 228 -5.36 2.27 -20.85
N ILE A 229 -6.13 3.30 -20.48
CA ILE A 229 -7.45 3.14 -19.88
C ILE A 229 -8.37 2.33 -20.80
N ILE A 230 -8.45 2.70 -22.09
CA ILE A 230 -9.28 1.99 -23.09
C ILE A 230 -8.92 0.51 -23.12
N LYS A 231 -7.64 0.16 -23.21
CA LYS A 231 -7.18 -1.23 -23.23
C LYS A 231 -7.54 -1.98 -21.94
N MET A 232 -7.41 -1.33 -20.78
CA MET A 232 -7.71 -1.96 -19.50
C MET A 232 -9.21 -2.15 -19.28
N MET A 233 -10.04 -1.22 -19.76
CA MET A 233 -11.51 -1.32 -19.65
C MET A 233 -12.09 -2.51 -20.41
N GLU A 234 -11.44 -3.00 -21.47
CA GLU A 234 -11.84 -4.25 -22.17
C GLU A 234 -11.75 -5.50 -21.28
N TYR A 235 -10.92 -5.44 -20.22
CA TYR A 235 -10.66 -6.56 -19.30
C TYR A 235 -11.20 -6.31 -17.88
N LYS A 236 -11.82 -5.16 -17.66
CA LYS A 236 -12.40 -4.80 -16.36
C LYS A 236 -13.70 -5.58 -16.12
N GLU A 237 -13.83 -6.21 -14.96
CA GLU A 237 -15.07 -6.85 -14.59
C GLU A 237 -16.17 -5.79 -14.37
N PRO A 238 -17.38 -5.98 -14.96
CA PRO A 238 -18.50 -5.08 -14.71
C PRO A 238 -18.95 -5.19 -13.24
N TRP A 239 -19.46 -4.09 -12.68
CA TRP A 239 -20.00 -4.00 -11.31
C TRP A 239 -19.04 -4.47 -10.20
N SER A 240 -17.72 -4.46 -10.41
CA SER A 240 -16.78 -4.96 -9.42
C SER A 240 -16.72 -4.09 -8.15
N VAL A 241 -17.13 -2.82 -8.23
CA VAL A 241 -17.11 -1.86 -7.12
C VAL A 241 -18.52 -1.64 -6.59
N ASN A 242 -18.76 -2.03 -5.33
CA ASN A 242 -20.07 -1.94 -4.71
C ASN A 242 -20.52 -0.48 -4.48
N ALA A 243 -21.85 -0.25 -4.44
CA ALA A 243 -22.46 1.07 -4.32
C ALA A 243 -21.99 1.82 -3.05
N LEU A 244 -21.97 1.14 -1.91
CA LEU A 244 -21.57 1.74 -0.63
C LEU A 244 -20.09 2.18 -0.62
N ALA A 245 -19.22 1.46 -1.33
CA ALA A 245 -17.83 1.86 -1.48
C ALA A 245 -17.69 3.11 -2.36
N GLN A 246 -18.52 3.24 -3.40
CA GLN A 246 -18.50 4.41 -4.28
C GLN A 246 -18.91 5.68 -3.52
N CYS A 247 -20.03 5.68 -2.79
CA CYS A 247 -20.48 6.84 -2.01
C CYS A 247 -19.53 7.16 -0.85
N ALA A 248 -19.04 6.15 -0.14
CA ALA A 248 -18.08 6.32 0.95
C ALA A 248 -16.76 6.95 0.47
N ALA A 249 -16.27 6.56 -0.70
CA ALA A 249 -15.04 7.10 -1.27
C ALA A 249 -15.17 8.59 -1.59
N MET A 250 -16.25 9.03 -2.23
CA MET A 250 -16.49 10.45 -2.51
C MET A 250 -16.52 11.27 -1.22
N THR A 251 -17.30 10.82 -0.23
CA THR A 251 -17.43 11.49 1.06
C THR A 251 -16.08 11.59 1.79
N ALA A 252 -15.30 10.51 1.78
CA ALA A 252 -14.00 10.48 2.46
C ALA A 252 -12.98 11.43 1.79
N LEU A 253 -12.97 11.50 0.46
CA LEU A 253 -12.08 12.38 -0.29
C LEU A 253 -12.40 13.87 -0.12
N GLU A 254 -13.62 14.21 0.32
CA GLU A 254 -14.04 15.60 0.61
C GLU A 254 -13.61 16.08 1.98
N ASP A 255 -13.37 15.19 2.93
CA ASP A 255 -13.12 15.54 4.34
C ASP A 255 -11.69 16.07 4.54
N LYS A 256 -11.50 17.35 4.28
CA LYS A 256 -10.21 18.04 4.44
C LYS A 256 -9.72 18.06 5.89
N GLU A 257 -10.64 18.11 6.85
CA GLU A 257 -10.30 18.12 8.27
C GLU A 257 -9.73 16.76 8.69
N PHE A 258 -10.39 15.68 8.29
CA PHE A 258 -9.87 14.32 8.52
C PHE A 258 -8.48 14.14 7.90
N ILE A 259 -8.28 14.61 6.67
CA ILE A 259 -7.00 14.52 5.95
C ILE A 259 -5.90 15.26 6.73
N SER A 260 -6.14 16.51 7.12
CA SER A 260 -5.16 17.32 7.84
C SER A 260 -4.81 16.71 9.20
N ARG A 261 -5.83 16.37 10.00
CA ARG A 261 -5.68 15.76 11.32
C ARG A 261 -4.94 14.42 11.25
N SER A 262 -5.27 13.58 10.25
CA SER A 262 -4.61 12.29 10.07
C SER A 262 -3.14 12.41 9.73
N ARG A 263 -2.76 13.40 8.92
CA ARG A 263 -1.34 13.65 8.57
C ARG A 263 -0.54 14.17 9.77
N GLU A 264 -1.05 15.14 10.48
CA GLU A 264 -0.41 15.72 11.67
C GLU A 264 -0.21 14.65 12.76
N PHE A 265 -1.26 13.88 13.04
CA PHE A 265 -1.20 12.76 13.96
C PHE A 265 -0.15 11.74 13.53
N MET A 266 -0.17 11.33 12.26
CA MET A 266 0.74 10.32 11.74
C MET A 266 2.19 10.76 11.80
N PHE A 267 2.47 12.02 11.52
CA PHE A 267 3.82 12.59 11.67
C PHE A 267 4.33 12.45 13.10
N THR A 268 3.52 12.87 14.07
CA THR A 268 3.88 12.86 15.50
C THR A 268 4.07 11.44 16.03
N GLU A 269 3.12 10.54 15.75
CA GLU A 269 3.18 9.16 16.27
C GLU A 269 4.22 8.30 15.58
N ARG A 270 4.46 8.52 14.30
CA ARG A 270 5.53 7.86 13.55
C ARG A 270 6.91 8.17 14.13
N LEU A 271 7.17 9.45 14.40
CA LEU A 271 8.43 9.88 15.00
C LEU A 271 8.60 9.32 16.42
N TYR A 272 7.55 9.36 17.22
CA TYR A 272 7.56 8.77 18.56
C TYR A 272 7.91 7.28 18.51
N LEU A 273 7.20 6.51 17.70
CA LEU A 273 7.39 5.06 17.62
C LEU A 273 8.79 4.71 17.09
N PHE A 274 9.30 5.45 16.10
CA PHE A 274 10.65 5.27 15.59
C PHE A 274 11.70 5.51 16.66
N ASN A 275 11.60 6.60 17.43
CA ASN A 275 12.55 6.94 18.49
C ASN A 275 12.54 5.88 19.59
N GLU A 276 11.35 5.46 20.07
CA GLU A 276 11.25 4.43 21.13
C GLU A 276 11.80 3.08 20.68
N LEU A 277 11.63 2.70 19.41
CA LEU A 277 12.21 1.48 18.87
C LEU A 277 13.73 1.57 18.74
N SER A 278 14.27 2.74 18.44
CA SER A 278 15.71 2.96 18.34
C SER A 278 16.44 2.82 19.68
N GLU A 279 15.73 3.03 20.80
CA GLU A 279 16.25 2.86 22.15
C GLU A 279 16.21 1.39 22.63
N ILE A 280 15.57 0.48 21.87
CA ILE A 280 15.53 -0.94 22.25
C ILE A 280 16.80 -1.63 21.76
N GLN A 281 17.63 -2.10 22.68
CA GLN A 281 18.81 -2.87 22.35
C GLN A 281 18.44 -4.12 21.53
N GLY A 282 19.12 -4.33 20.41
CA GLY A 282 18.85 -5.46 19.51
C GLY A 282 17.90 -5.11 18.37
N PHE A 283 17.39 -3.88 18.28
CA PHE A 283 16.59 -3.42 17.15
C PHE A 283 17.29 -2.31 16.37
N SER A 284 17.10 -2.31 15.07
CA SER A 284 17.47 -1.23 14.16
C SER A 284 16.29 -0.87 13.28
N PRO A 285 15.46 0.10 13.69
CA PRO A 285 14.36 0.57 12.87
C PRO A 285 14.87 1.40 11.70
N TYR A 286 14.29 1.19 10.50
CA TYR A 286 14.49 2.03 9.34
C TYR A 286 13.65 3.30 9.45
N LYS A 287 14.17 4.44 8.95
CA LYS A 287 13.45 5.71 9.00
C LYS A 287 12.12 5.62 8.24
N PRO A 288 10.99 5.75 8.93
CA PRO A 288 9.68 5.55 8.31
C PRO A 288 9.22 6.80 7.56
N THR A 289 8.49 6.60 6.45
CA THR A 289 7.86 7.67 5.67
C THR A 289 6.33 7.52 5.59
N ALA A 290 5.82 6.30 5.80
CA ALA A 290 4.41 5.97 5.79
C ALA A 290 3.87 5.70 7.22
N ASN A 291 2.75 5.01 7.35
CA ASN A 291 2.11 4.68 8.62
C ASN A 291 2.57 3.34 9.21
N TYR A 292 3.83 3.01 9.01
CA TYR A 292 4.48 1.81 9.58
C TYR A 292 5.98 2.04 9.76
N VAL A 293 6.58 1.27 10.66
CA VAL A 293 8.02 1.20 10.88
C VAL A 293 8.49 -0.20 10.52
N PHE A 294 9.50 -0.29 9.65
CA PHE A 294 10.22 -1.51 9.34
C PHE A 294 11.41 -1.64 10.28
N VAL A 295 11.64 -2.81 10.84
CA VAL A 295 12.62 -3.01 11.90
C VAL A 295 13.44 -4.26 11.62
N ARG A 296 14.78 -4.14 11.74
CA ARG A 296 15.70 -5.26 11.78
C ARG A 296 15.93 -5.69 13.23
N ILE A 297 15.97 -7.00 13.45
CA ILE A 297 16.38 -7.66 14.70
C ILE A 297 17.85 -8.04 14.56
N ASN A 298 18.72 -7.55 15.48
CA ASN A 298 20.16 -7.77 15.41
C ASN A 298 20.63 -8.93 16.30
N THR A 299 19.70 -9.66 16.93
CA THR A 299 19.98 -10.82 17.79
C THR A 299 19.49 -12.10 17.11
N ASN A 300 20.25 -13.18 17.26
CA ASN A 300 19.87 -14.48 16.70
C ASN A 300 18.85 -15.24 17.58
N ASP A 301 18.65 -14.79 18.82
CA ASP A 301 17.82 -15.51 19.79
C ASP A 301 16.33 -15.19 19.68
N MET A 302 15.96 -14.18 18.91
CA MET A 302 14.59 -13.71 18.76
C MET A 302 14.22 -13.47 17.29
N PRO A 303 14.06 -14.50 16.46
CA PRO A 303 13.58 -14.32 15.07
C PRO A 303 12.18 -13.70 15.06
N SER A 304 11.84 -13.00 13.98
CA SER A 304 10.58 -12.24 13.84
C SER A 304 9.32 -13.12 13.99
N SER A 305 9.40 -14.39 13.61
CA SER A 305 8.35 -15.37 13.79
C SER A 305 8.09 -15.66 15.29
N LEU A 306 9.16 -15.84 16.08
CA LEU A 306 9.05 -16.05 17.53
C LEU A 306 8.59 -14.77 18.24
N LEU A 307 9.13 -13.61 17.84
CA LEU A 307 8.68 -12.32 18.38
C LEU A 307 7.18 -12.10 18.13
N ARG A 308 6.68 -12.42 16.93
CA ARG A 308 5.26 -12.38 16.60
C ARG A 308 4.43 -13.28 17.50
N GLU A 309 4.87 -14.51 17.76
CA GLU A 309 4.16 -15.46 18.64
C GLU A 309 4.10 -14.96 20.07
N ARG A 310 5.21 -14.51 20.62
CA ARG A 310 5.27 -13.96 22.00
C ARG A 310 4.44 -12.70 22.16
N LEU A 311 4.46 -11.79 21.19
CA LEU A 311 3.62 -10.59 21.21
C LEU A 311 2.13 -10.96 21.13
N LEU A 312 1.78 -11.99 20.36
CA LEU A 312 0.40 -12.44 20.26
C LEU A 312 -0.13 -13.02 21.59
N GLU A 313 0.71 -13.67 22.41
CA GLU A 313 0.37 -14.09 23.77
C GLU A 313 0.02 -12.90 24.69
N HIS A 314 0.59 -11.72 24.39
CA HIS A 314 0.27 -10.46 25.05
C HIS A 314 -0.85 -9.65 24.38
N GLY A 315 -1.56 -10.24 23.42
CA GLY A 315 -2.65 -9.59 22.69
C GLY A 315 -2.20 -8.54 21.69
N ILE A 316 -0.98 -8.67 21.12
CA ILE A 316 -0.40 -7.76 20.14
C ILE A 316 -0.01 -8.54 18.88
N ALA A 317 -0.54 -8.15 17.73
CA ALA A 317 -0.19 -8.74 16.44
C ALA A 317 0.74 -7.82 15.65
N ILE A 318 1.87 -8.35 15.15
CA ILE A 318 2.82 -7.65 14.28
C ILE A 318 2.94 -8.34 12.92
N ARG A 319 3.55 -7.68 11.94
CA ARG A 319 3.84 -8.27 10.62
C ARG A 319 5.26 -8.85 10.61
N ASP A 320 5.37 -10.16 10.71
CA ASP A 320 6.58 -10.92 10.39
C ASP A 320 6.89 -10.79 8.90
N CYS A 321 8.08 -10.30 8.55
CA CYS A 321 8.49 -10.03 7.18
C CYS A 321 9.35 -11.14 6.55
N SER A 322 9.54 -12.27 7.22
CA SER A 322 10.38 -13.38 6.75
C SER A 322 9.95 -13.96 5.39
N ASN A 323 8.70 -13.77 4.98
CA ASN A 323 8.15 -14.25 3.72
C ASN A 323 8.29 -13.27 2.54
N PHE A 324 8.86 -12.09 2.75
CA PHE A 324 9.19 -11.20 1.63
C PHE A 324 10.46 -11.71 0.92
N ILE A 325 10.43 -11.72 -0.41
CA ILE A 325 11.63 -12.06 -1.19
C ILE A 325 12.75 -11.07 -0.86
N GLY A 326 13.94 -11.57 -0.57
CA GLY A 326 15.10 -10.74 -0.18
C GLY A 326 15.18 -10.42 1.31
N LEU A 327 14.22 -10.87 2.13
CA LEU A 327 14.30 -10.79 3.59
C LEU A 327 14.42 -12.18 4.20
N ASN A 328 14.85 -12.20 5.47
CA ASN A 328 14.90 -13.36 6.33
C ASN A 328 14.06 -13.14 7.60
N ASP A 329 14.21 -14.00 8.59
CA ASP A 329 13.48 -13.95 9.87
C ASP A 329 14.01 -12.89 10.86
N ASN A 330 14.90 -12.01 10.43
CA ASN A 330 15.38 -10.88 11.22
C ASN A 330 14.55 -9.60 10.99
N TYR A 331 13.46 -9.65 10.27
CA TYR A 331 12.72 -8.44 9.93
C TYR A 331 11.25 -8.53 10.30
N PHE A 332 10.74 -7.45 10.88
CA PHE A 332 9.32 -7.27 11.11
C PHE A 332 8.87 -5.84 10.77
N ARG A 333 7.58 -5.66 10.60
CA ARG A 333 6.96 -4.35 10.36
C ARG A 333 5.82 -4.16 11.35
N ILE A 334 5.70 -2.95 11.89
CA ILE A 334 4.60 -2.55 12.77
C ILE A 334 3.92 -1.30 12.24
N ALA A 335 2.60 -1.27 12.31
CA ALA A 335 1.81 -0.08 11.99
C ALA A 335 2.01 1.00 13.07
N VAL A 336 1.92 2.26 12.66
CA VAL A 336 1.79 3.38 13.59
C VAL A 336 0.34 3.44 14.06
N ARG A 337 0.14 3.43 15.41
CA ARG A 337 -1.18 3.44 16.02
C ARG A 337 -1.34 4.61 16.99
N THR A 338 -2.36 4.60 17.85
CA THR A 338 -2.55 5.65 18.86
C THR A 338 -1.39 5.66 19.87
N ARG A 339 -1.15 6.80 20.54
CA ARG A 339 -0.10 6.94 21.55
C ARG A 339 -0.19 5.85 22.62
N GLU A 340 -1.38 5.58 23.12
CA GLU A 340 -1.61 4.56 24.15
C GLU A 340 -1.26 3.16 23.67
N GLU A 341 -1.67 2.81 22.43
CA GLU A 341 -1.37 1.53 21.82
C GLU A 341 0.13 1.40 21.53
N ASN A 342 0.78 2.45 21.05
CA ASN A 342 2.22 2.51 20.79
C ASN A 342 3.01 2.31 22.11
N ILE A 343 2.62 2.97 23.21
CA ILE A 343 3.22 2.78 24.54
C ILE A 343 3.09 1.32 25.00
N ARG A 344 1.91 0.71 24.83
CA ARG A 344 1.69 -0.69 25.20
C ARG A 344 2.59 -1.63 24.39
N LEU A 345 2.73 -1.43 23.09
CA LEU A 345 3.66 -2.21 22.26
C LEU A 345 5.09 -2.08 22.77
N ILE A 346 5.60 -0.85 22.94
CA ILE A 346 6.98 -0.58 23.37
C ILE A 346 7.26 -1.19 24.76
N SER A 347 6.36 -1.04 25.71
CA SER A 347 6.51 -1.62 27.05
C SER A 347 6.58 -3.16 27.01
N THR A 348 5.75 -3.78 26.17
CA THR A 348 5.75 -5.24 25.97
C THR A 348 7.05 -5.71 25.32
N LEU A 349 7.52 -5.02 24.26
CA LEU A 349 8.80 -5.32 23.60
C LEU A 349 9.98 -5.24 24.59
N LYS A 350 10.07 -4.16 25.38
CA LYS A 350 11.11 -4.00 26.41
C LYS A 350 11.08 -5.15 27.43
N THR A 351 9.90 -5.61 27.83
CA THR A 351 9.74 -6.74 28.79
C THR A 351 10.18 -8.08 28.19
N LEU A 352 9.87 -8.33 26.93
CA LEU A 352 10.21 -9.59 26.25
C LEU A 352 11.70 -9.73 25.95
N LEU A 353 12.41 -8.64 25.75
CA LEU A 353 13.83 -8.62 25.42
C LEU A 353 14.77 -8.52 26.62
N THR A 354 14.24 -8.21 27.82
CA THR A 354 15.01 -8.18 29.07
C THR A 354 15.09 -9.53 29.77
N LYS A 355 14.43 -10.55 29.26
CA LYS A 355 14.45 -11.93 29.73
C LYS A 355 15.33 -12.83 28.85
#